data_20c02e2a09bb45587085d3c8f56bd885
#
_entry.id   20c02e2a09bb45587085d3c8f56bd885
#
_cell.length_a   1.000
_cell.length_b   1.000
_cell.length_c   1.000
_cell.angle_alpha   90.00
_cell.angle_beta   90.00
_cell.angle_gamma   90.00
#
_symmetry.space_group_name_H-M   'P 1'
#
loop_
_entity.id
_entity.type
_entity.pdbx_description
1 polymer ?
#
loop_
_entity_poly.entity_id
_entity_poly.type
_entity_poly.pdbx_seq_one_letter_code
_entity_poly.pdbx_strand_id
1 'polypeptide(L)'
;GIRKFFDIASELDDCVSLGVGEPDFNTPGHIIDAAKAALDKGYTKYTPSSGLAPLRKAVCDKFLKDNGLSYEPSQIIVSDGAKHSIFNACFAILEEGDEVIIPAPYWLTYPEVVKVCGGVPVYIQCKKEEKFKFTPEELKAAITPKTKMLIFNSPSNPTGAVYTEEEVRAIAKVCEEAEIFVLSDEIYEKLCYNGVKPF
;
A
#
# COMPACT_ATOMS: atom_id res chain seq x y z
N GLY A 1 5.56 12.08 -18.30
CA GLY A 1 5.48 10.93 -17.47
C GLY A 1 4.87 9.70 -18.14
N ILE A 2 4.56 8.72 -17.36
CA ILE A 2 4.03 7.38 -17.74
C ILE A 2 2.82 7.47 -18.67
N ARG A 3 1.88 8.39 -18.47
CA ARG A 3 0.69 8.55 -19.32
C ARG A 3 1.01 8.67 -20.80
N LYS A 4 2.07 9.39 -21.16
CA LYS A 4 2.46 9.56 -22.57
C LYS A 4 2.83 8.24 -23.26
N PHE A 5 3.35 7.27 -22.51
CA PHE A 5 3.63 5.93 -23.04
C PHE A 5 2.36 5.10 -23.21
N PHE A 6 1.35 5.29 -22.36
CA PHE A 6 0.04 4.65 -22.51
C PHE A 6 -0.69 5.17 -23.75
N ASP A 7 -0.67 6.50 -23.96
CA ASP A 7 -1.28 7.11 -25.13
C ASP A 7 -0.65 6.52 -26.41
N ILE A 8 0.69 6.46 -26.48
CA ILE A 8 1.41 5.86 -27.63
C ILE A 8 1.06 4.36 -27.79
N ALA A 9 1.03 3.59 -26.70
CA ALA A 9 0.72 2.16 -26.77
C ALA A 9 -0.72 1.89 -27.23
N SER A 10 -1.66 2.76 -26.87
CA SER A 10 -3.07 2.64 -27.29
C SER A 10 -3.31 2.97 -28.78
N GLU A 11 -2.37 3.65 -29.43
CA GLU A 11 -2.42 3.98 -30.87
C GLU A 11 -1.80 2.88 -31.75
N LEU A 12 -1.21 1.85 -31.16
CA LEU A 12 -0.52 0.78 -31.89
C LEU A 12 -1.40 -0.49 -31.92
N ASP A 13 -1.80 -0.95 -33.12
CA ASP A 13 -2.68 -2.10 -33.31
C ASP A 13 -2.06 -3.45 -32.85
N ASP A 14 -0.73 -3.59 -32.87
CA ASP A 14 0.01 -4.82 -32.54
C ASP A 14 0.90 -4.66 -31.28
N CYS A 15 0.48 -3.86 -30.31
CA CYS A 15 1.26 -3.61 -29.10
C CYS A 15 0.81 -4.51 -27.93
N VAL A 16 1.70 -5.38 -27.45
CA VAL A 16 1.52 -6.04 -26.17
C VAL A 16 2.00 -5.11 -25.06
N SER A 17 1.09 -4.38 -24.45
CA SER A 17 1.44 -3.43 -23.38
C SER A 17 1.74 -4.17 -22.06
N LEU A 18 2.92 -3.90 -21.51
CA LEU A 18 3.31 -4.28 -20.14
C LEU A 18 3.37 -3.05 -19.23
N GLY A 19 2.72 -1.96 -19.62
CA GLY A 19 2.82 -0.66 -18.95
C GLY A 19 1.92 -0.52 -17.74
N VAL A 20 0.65 -0.92 -17.84
CA VAL A 20 -0.30 -0.90 -16.73
C VAL A 20 -0.44 -2.31 -16.17
N GLY A 21 -0.18 -2.45 -14.87
CA GLY A 21 -0.48 -3.68 -14.15
C GLY A 21 -1.90 -3.61 -13.56
N GLU A 22 -2.81 -4.40 -14.11
CA GLU A 22 -4.16 -4.58 -13.57
C GLU A 22 -4.56 -6.06 -13.66
N PRO A 23 -5.44 -6.56 -12.77
CA PRO A 23 -5.97 -7.90 -12.88
C PRO A 23 -6.72 -8.07 -14.19
N ASP A 24 -6.47 -9.18 -14.90
CA ASP A 24 -7.15 -9.56 -16.14
C ASP A 24 -8.53 -10.23 -15.92
N PHE A 25 -8.95 -10.36 -14.66
CA PHE A 25 -10.26 -10.86 -14.28
C PHE A 25 -11.24 -9.71 -14.06
N ASN A 26 -12.46 -9.88 -14.60
CA ASN A 26 -13.55 -8.97 -14.28
C ASN A 26 -13.97 -9.10 -12.82
N THR A 27 -14.57 -8.04 -12.28
CA THR A 27 -15.20 -8.08 -10.95
C THR A 27 -16.19 -9.24 -10.87
N PRO A 28 -16.15 -10.09 -9.84
CA PRO A 28 -17.08 -11.21 -9.69
C PRO A 28 -18.56 -10.78 -9.78
N GLY A 29 -19.38 -11.59 -10.47
CA GLY A 29 -20.78 -11.25 -10.76
C GLY A 29 -21.59 -10.90 -9.53
N HIS A 30 -21.43 -11.64 -8.43
CA HIS A 30 -22.14 -11.36 -7.18
C HIS A 30 -21.82 -9.99 -6.56
N ILE A 31 -20.60 -9.46 -6.78
CA ILE A 31 -20.21 -8.14 -6.33
C ILE A 31 -20.87 -7.08 -7.22
N ILE A 32 -20.88 -7.31 -8.55
CA ILE A 32 -21.55 -6.43 -9.50
C ILE A 32 -23.05 -6.34 -9.18
N ASP A 33 -23.69 -7.48 -8.93
CA ASP A 33 -25.12 -7.54 -8.63
C ASP A 33 -25.46 -6.85 -7.29
N ALA A 34 -24.59 -6.98 -6.29
CA ALA A 34 -24.73 -6.28 -5.03
C ALA A 34 -24.65 -4.74 -5.21
N ALA A 35 -23.73 -4.28 -6.08
CA ALA A 35 -23.61 -2.84 -6.39
C ALA A 35 -24.86 -2.31 -7.11
N LYS A 36 -25.38 -3.05 -8.12
CA LYS A 36 -26.63 -2.70 -8.80
C LYS A 36 -27.81 -2.61 -7.82
N ALA A 37 -27.95 -3.64 -6.96
CA ALA A 37 -29.01 -3.66 -5.95
C ALA A 37 -28.90 -2.51 -4.94
N ALA A 38 -27.69 -2.06 -4.61
CA ALA A 38 -27.48 -0.90 -3.74
C ALA A 38 -27.94 0.40 -4.42
N LEU A 39 -27.67 0.55 -5.72
CA LEU A 39 -28.12 1.69 -6.51
C LEU A 39 -29.66 1.70 -6.63
N ASP A 40 -30.29 0.55 -6.92
CA ASP A 40 -31.75 0.42 -6.98
C ASP A 40 -32.43 0.76 -5.66
N LYS A 41 -31.75 0.49 -4.52
CA LYS A 41 -32.21 0.87 -3.19
C LYS A 41 -31.95 2.36 -2.85
N GLY A 42 -31.36 3.11 -3.75
CA GLY A 42 -31.08 4.54 -3.56
C GLY A 42 -29.91 4.83 -2.59
N TYR A 43 -28.93 3.94 -2.49
CA TYR A 43 -27.71 4.16 -1.69
C TYR A 43 -26.79 5.16 -2.37
N THR A 44 -27.30 6.37 -2.58
CA THR A 44 -26.64 7.46 -3.31
C THR A 44 -26.57 8.75 -2.47
N LYS A 45 -26.64 8.63 -1.16
CA LYS A 45 -26.60 9.74 -0.20
C LYS A 45 -25.27 9.78 0.54
N TYR A 46 -25.04 10.87 1.26
CA TYR A 46 -23.85 10.99 2.12
C TYR A 46 -23.75 9.85 3.13
N THR A 47 -22.53 9.44 3.38
CA THR A 47 -22.15 8.45 4.37
C THR A 47 -21.27 9.09 5.45
N PRO A 48 -21.05 8.45 6.60
CA PRO A 48 -20.04 8.90 7.56
C PRO A 48 -18.66 9.01 6.90
N SER A 49 -17.87 10.02 7.29
CA SER A 49 -16.55 10.29 6.72
C SER A 49 -15.58 9.11 6.84
N SER A 50 -15.71 8.28 7.87
CA SER A 50 -14.92 7.06 8.06
C SER A 50 -15.45 5.85 7.29
N GLY A 51 -16.58 5.97 6.59
CA GLY A 51 -17.25 4.89 5.89
C GLY A 51 -18.42 4.26 6.67
N LEU A 52 -19.25 3.49 5.95
CA LEU A 52 -20.42 2.83 6.52
C LEU A 52 -20.02 1.85 7.62
N ALA A 53 -20.74 1.86 8.75
CA ALA A 53 -20.47 0.96 9.88
C ALA A 53 -20.47 -0.53 9.50
N PRO A 54 -21.40 -1.05 8.68
CA PRO A 54 -21.34 -2.44 8.22
C PRO A 54 -20.06 -2.76 7.41
N LEU A 55 -19.60 -1.83 6.57
CA LEU A 55 -18.36 -2.03 5.79
C LEU A 55 -17.13 -2.03 6.70
N ARG A 56 -17.03 -1.09 7.64
CA ARG A 56 -15.92 -1.06 8.61
C ARG A 56 -15.86 -2.34 9.45
N LYS A 57 -17.05 -2.84 9.87
CA LYS A 57 -17.11 -4.14 10.55
C LYS A 57 -16.63 -5.28 9.66
N ALA A 58 -17.05 -5.34 8.39
CA ALA A 58 -16.61 -6.37 7.46
C ALA A 58 -15.08 -6.34 7.23
N VAL A 59 -14.47 -5.14 7.25
CA VAL A 59 -13.00 -4.99 7.20
C VAL A 59 -12.36 -5.58 8.46
N CYS A 60 -12.89 -5.32 9.65
CA CYS A 60 -12.41 -5.95 10.89
C CYS A 60 -12.52 -7.48 10.84
N ASP A 61 -13.66 -8.00 10.38
CA ASP A 61 -13.89 -9.44 10.23
C ASP A 61 -12.89 -10.08 9.23
N LYS A 62 -12.54 -9.37 8.14
CA LYS A 62 -11.50 -9.78 7.19
C LYS A 62 -10.14 -9.82 7.84
N PHE A 63 -9.72 -8.78 8.56
CA PHE A 63 -8.44 -8.74 9.25
C PHE A 63 -8.31 -9.87 10.27
N LEU A 64 -9.36 -10.14 11.04
CA LEU A 64 -9.35 -11.23 12.00
C LEU A 64 -9.23 -12.59 11.29
N LYS A 65 -10.02 -12.82 10.25
CA LYS A 65 -10.07 -14.09 9.53
C LYS A 65 -8.81 -14.38 8.72
N ASP A 66 -8.33 -13.40 7.97
CA ASP A 66 -7.27 -13.59 6.98
C ASP A 66 -5.87 -13.34 7.56
N ASN A 67 -5.76 -12.40 8.49
CA ASN A 67 -4.48 -11.91 9.01
C ASN A 67 -4.28 -12.20 10.53
N GLY A 68 -5.31 -12.67 11.23
CA GLY A 68 -5.26 -12.89 12.69
C GLY A 68 -5.19 -11.59 13.51
N LEU A 69 -5.51 -10.45 12.88
CA LEU A 69 -5.45 -9.14 13.51
C LEU A 69 -6.82 -8.69 14.00
N SER A 70 -6.91 -8.26 15.25
CA SER A 70 -8.15 -7.78 15.86
C SER A 70 -8.16 -6.25 15.89
N TYR A 71 -9.13 -5.66 15.21
CA TYR A 71 -9.39 -4.21 15.17
C TYR A 71 -10.84 -3.91 15.53
N GLU A 72 -11.05 -2.74 16.11
CA GLU A 72 -12.38 -2.18 16.32
C GLU A 72 -12.81 -1.34 15.11
N PRO A 73 -14.11 -1.27 14.78
CA PRO A 73 -14.59 -0.45 13.67
C PRO A 73 -14.21 1.04 13.76
N SER A 74 -13.92 1.56 14.96
CA SER A 74 -13.43 2.92 15.18
C SER A 74 -12.00 3.14 14.67
N GLN A 75 -11.24 2.06 14.45
CA GLN A 75 -9.87 2.09 13.92
C GLN A 75 -9.84 1.95 12.39
N ILE A 76 -10.99 1.83 11.74
CA ILE A 76 -11.11 1.65 10.29
C ILE A 76 -11.60 2.93 9.63
N ILE A 77 -10.88 3.34 8.58
CA ILE A 77 -11.29 4.40 7.65
C ILE A 77 -11.35 3.82 6.25
N VAL A 78 -12.49 4.01 5.59
CA VAL A 78 -12.67 3.63 4.18
C VAL A 78 -12.32 4.82 3.31
N SER A 79 -11.41 4.60 2.37
CA SER A 79 -10.93 5.63 1.44
C SER A 79 -11.26 5.26 0.00
N ASP A 80 -11.18 6.24 -0.89
CA ASP A 80 -11.34 6.06 -2.33
C ASP A 80 -10.04 5.52 -2.95
N GLY A 81 -9.76 4.26 -2.65
CA GLY A 81 -8.56 3.53 -3.07
C GLY A 81 -7.35 3.75 -2.15
N ALA A 82 -6.33 2.88 -2.32
CA ALA A 82 -5.12 2.86 -1.50
C ALA A 82 -4.33 4.19 -1.55
N LYS A 83 -4.27 4.83 -2.72
CA LYS A 83 -3.61 6.14 -2.87
C LYS A 83 -4.20 7.20 -1.94
N HIS A 84 -5.53 7.23 -1.78
CA HIS A 84 -6.21 8.13 -0.87
C HIS A 84 -5.88 7.79 0.59
N SER A 85 -5.83 6.51 0.94
CA SER A 85 -5.44 6.07 2.29
C SER A 85 -4.02 6.48 2.64
N ILE A 86 -3.08 6.31 1.70
CA ILE A 86 -1.68 6.71 1.87
C ILE A 86 -1.55 8.22 2.05
N PHE A 87 -2.26 9.00 1.22
CA PHE A 87 -2.29 10.46 1.36
C PHE A 87 -2.82 10.87 2.73
N ASN A 88 -3.95 10.31 3.16
CA ASN A 88 -4.55 10.62 4.45
C ASN A 88 -3.61 10.29 5.63
N ALA A 89 -2.94 9.13 5.58
CA ALA A 89 -1.98 8.74 6.60
C ALA A 89 -0.77 9.69 6.65
N CYS A 90 -0.17 9.98 5.49
CA CYS A 90 0.95 10.93 5.42
C CYS A 90 0.53 12.33 5.89
N PHE A 91 -0.62 12.83 5.43
CA PHE A 91 -1.11 14.16 5.80
C PHE A 91 -1.42 14.30 7.30
N ALA A 92 -1.86 13.22 7.94
CA ALA A 92 -2.17 13.22 9.37
C ALA A 92 -0.93 13.09 10.27
N ILE A 93 0.17 12.53 9.77
CA ILE A 93 1.33 12.15 10.60
C ILE A 93 2.53 13.06 10.35
N LEU A 94 2.75 13.51 9.10
CA LEU A 94 3.96 14.23 8.70
C LEU A 94 3.85 15.73 8.97
N GLU A 95 4.95 16.29 9.43
CA GLU A 95 5.21 17.72 9.50
C GLU A 95 6.31 18.12 8.51
N GLU A 96 6.50 19.42 8.30
CA GLU A 96 7.51 19.95 7.40
C GLU A 96 8.92 19.48 7.77
N GLY A 97 9.58 18.78 6.86
CA GLY A 97 10.93 18.28 7.03
C GLY A 97 11.05 16.91 7.69
N ASP A 98 9.93 16.26 8.06
CA ASP A 98 9.92 14.87 8.51
C ASP A 98 10.41 13.93 7.42
N GLU A 99 11.32 13.03 7.75
CA GLU A 99 11.85 12.06 6.81
C GLU A 99 11.00 10.79 6.75
N VAL A 100 10.74 10.33 5.52
CA VAL A 100 10.03 9.07 5.25
C VAL A 100 10.92 8.15 4.46
N ILE A 101 11.23 6.99 5.04
CA ILE A 101 12.06 5.97 4.38
C ILE A 101 11.22 5.22 3.36
N ILE A 102 11.71 5.13 2.12
CA ILE A 102 11.08 4.46 0.99
C ILE A 102 12.08 3.51 0.33
N PRO A 103 11.92 2.19 0.44
CA PRO A 103 12.74 1.22 -0.26
C PRO A 103 12.56 1.35 -1.78
N ALA A 104 13.67 1.39 -2.53
CA ALA A 104 13.69 1.52 -3.98
C ALA A 104 14.15 0.19 -4.63
N PRO A 105 13.53 -0.27 -5.73
CA PRO A 105 12.47 0.38 -6.52
C PRO A 105 11.12 0.44 -5.82
N TYR A 106 10.35 1.49 -6.06
CA TYR A 106 9.09 1.78 -5.38
C TYR A 106 7.98 2.21 -6.35
N TRP A 107 6.74 2.18 -5.90
CA TRP A 107 5.63 2.79 -6.61
C TRP A 107 5.77 4.32 -6.60
N LEU A 108 5.75 4.92 -7.78
CA LEU A 108 6.05 6.35 -8.00
C LEU A 108 5.17 7.32 -7.18
N THR A 109 4.04 6.85 -6.66
CA THR A 109 3.16 7.68 -5.83
C THR A 109 3.75 7.99 -4.46
N TYR A 110 4.52 7.09 -3.86
CA TYR A 110 5.00 7.27 -2.49
C TYR A 110 5.81 8.57 -2.29
N PRO A 111 6.90 8.81 -3.01
CA PRO A 111 7.67 10.03 -2.79
C PRO A 111 6.90 11.31 -3.12
N GLU A 112 5.97 11.26 -4.08
CA GLU A 112 5.18 12.43 -4.45
C GLU A 112 4.17 12.79 -3.34
N VAL A 113 3.51 11.80 -2.74
CA VAL A 113 2.60 12.03 -1.61
C VAL A 113 3.38 12.56 -0.40
N VAL A 114 4.53 11.96 -0.07
CA VAL A 114 5.38 12.43 1.02
C VAL A 114 5.75 13.90 0.85
N LYS A 115 6.22 14.31 -0.35
CA LYS A 115 6.57 15.70 -0.64
C LYS A 115 5.36 16.65 -0.54
N VAL A 116 4.19 16.25 -1.05
CA VAL A 116 2.98 17.07 -0.97
C VAL A 116 2.54 17.28 0.48
N CYS A 117 2.82 16.32 1.36
CA CYS A 117 2.55 16.41 2.80
C CYS A 117 3.67 17.10 3.61
N GLY A 118 4.67 17.73 2.95
CA GLY A 118 5.77 18.43 3.63
C GLY A 118 6.95 17.55 4.03
N GLY A 119 6.85 16.23 3.82
CA GLY A 119 7.90 15.28 4.18
C GLY A 119 9.05 15.21 3.16
N VAL A 120 10.15 14.63 3.59
CA VAL A 120 11.38 14.42 2.80
C VAL A 120 11.57 12.92 2.55
N PRO A 121 11.47 12.44 1.28
CA PRO A 121 11.73 11.05 0.97
C PRO A 121 13.20 10.68 1.15
N VAL A 122 13.48 9.63 1.90
CA VAL A 122 14.81 9.01 2.09
C VAL A 122 14.78 7.61 1.49
N TYR A 123 15.75 7.27 0.63
CA TYR A 123 15.70 6.03 -0.13
C TYR A 123 16.70 4.99 0.36
N ILE A 124 16.24 3.75 0.54
CA ILE A 124 17.10 2.57 0.65
C ILE A 124 17.16 1.90 -0.72
N GLN A 125 18.36 1.76 -1.28
CA GLN A 125 18.55 1.13 -2.60
C GLN A 125 18.61 -0.39 -2.45
N CYS A 126 17.50 -1.07 -2.73
CA CYS A 126 17.43 -2.53 -2.71
C CYS A 126 18.09 -3.12 -3.97
N LYS A 127 19.00 -4.05 -3.79
CA LYS A 127 19.76 -4.63 -4.90
C LYS A 127 19.11 -5.88 -5.47
N LYS A 128 19.33 -6.14 -6.75
CA LYS A 128 18.84 -7.33 -7.44
C LYS A 128 19.38 -8.61 -6.80
N GLU A 129 20.65 -8.59 -6.41
CA GLU A 129 21.35 -9.70 -5.76
C GLU A 129 20.69 -10.09 -4.43
N GLU A 130 20.05 -9.13 -3.76
CA GLU A 130 19.29 -9.27 -2.52
C GLU A 130 17.77 -9.41 -2.78
N LYS A 131 17.40 -9.82 -3.99
CA LYS A 131 16.00 -10.01 -4.42
C LYS A 131 15.14 -8.76 -4.26
N PHE A 132 15.75 -7.58 -4.40
CA PHE A 132 15.12 -6.27 -4.18
C PHE A 132 14.49 -6.08 -2.78
N LYS A 133 15.13 -6.64 -1.77
CA LYS A 133 14.80 -6.45 -0.36
C LYS A 133 15.86 -5.60 0.33
N PHE A 134 15.50 -4.93 1.40
CA PHE A 134 16.43 -4.28 2.31
C PHE A 134 16.54 -5.09 3.60
N THR A 135 17.63 -4.90 4.31
CA THR A 135 17.91 -5.57 5.59
C THR A 135 17.60 -4.65 6.78
N PRO A 136 17.44 -5.21 7.99
CA PRO A 136 17.31 -4.42 9.22
C PRO A 136 18.49 -3.45 9.43
N GLU A 137 19.71 -3.84 9.05
CA GLU A 137 20.93 -3.04 9.15
C GLU A 137 20.89 -1.84 8.21
N GLU A 138 20.42 -2.03 6.98
CA GLU A 138 20.23 -0.95 6.01
C GLU A 138 19.15 0.02 6.47
N LEU A 139 18.05 -0.48 7.05
CA LEU A 139 17.02 0.36 7.65
C LEU A 139 17.60 1.18 8.79
N LYS A 140 18.31 0.54 9.72
CA LYS A 140 18.93 1.22 10.87
C LYS A 140 19.92 2.30 10.45
N ALA A 141 20.67 2.06 9.37
CA ALA A 141 21.61 3.04 8.83
C ALA A 141 20.91 4.26 8.16
N ALA A 142 19.67 4.07 7.67
CA ALA A 142 18.89 5.13 7.04
C ALA A 142 18.11 6.00 8.05
N ILE A 143 17.92 5.53 9.28
CA ILE A 143 17.19 6.25 10.32
C ILE A 143 18.02 7.42 10.87
N THR A 144 17.40 8.59 10.94
CA THR A 144 17.92 9.80 11.55
C THR A 144 16.96 10.33 12.62
N PRO A 145 17.34 11.34 13.41
CA PRO A 145 16.40 11.99 14.34
C PRO A 145 15.17 12.65 13.70
N LYS A 146 15.16 12.79 12.37
CA LYS A 146 14.04 13.32 11.59
C LYS A 146 13.15 12.23 10.99
N THR A 147 13.57 10.98 11.07
CA THR A 147 12.79 9.87 10.48
C THR A 147 11.49 9.69 11.25
N LYS A 148 10.39 9.83 10.55
CA LYS A 148 9.03 9.72 11.08
C LYS A 148 8.33 8.44 10.69
N MET A 149 8.59 7.95 9.48
CA MET A 149 7.84 6.83 8.92
C MET A 149 8.69 5.97 7.98
N LEU A 150 8.41 4.68 7.96
CA LEU A 150 8.78 3.74 6.89
C LEU A 150 7.53 3.44 6.05
N ILE A 151 7.61 3.55 4.72
CA ILE A 151 6.63 2.96 3.81
C ILE A 151 7.12 1.57 3.43
N PHE A 152 6.38 0.56 3.86
CA PHE A 152 6.69 -0.85 3.63
C PHE A 152 5.65 -1.48 2.71
N ASN A 153 6.06 -1.92 1.51
CA ASN A 153 5.18 -2.52 0.52
C ASN A 153 5.59 -3.98 0.25
N SER A 154 4.75 -4.93 0.67
CA SER A 154 4.98 -6.36 0.48
C SER A 154 3.64 -7.09 0.29
N PRO A 155 3.44 -7.76 -0.86
CA PRO A 155 4.27 -7.85 -2.05
C PRO A 155 4.51 -6.50 -2.73
N SER A 156 5.74 -6.28 -3.23
CA SER A 156 6.19 -4.95 -3.67
C SER A 156 5.80 -4.63 -5.11
N ASN A 157 5.41 -3.39 -5.35
CA ASN A 157 5.36 -2.78 -6.68
C ASN A 157 6.61 -1.88 -6.86
N PRO A 158 7.48 -2.12 -7.87
CA PRO A 158 7.24 -2.94 -9.08
C PRO A 158 7.90 -4.32 -9.05
N THR A 159 8.62 -4.69 -7.99
CA THR A 159 9.58 -5.82 -8.04
C THR A 159 8.93 -7.19 -7.85
N GLY A 160 7.74 -7.25 -7.22
CA GLY A 160 7.12 -8.49 -6.80
C GLY A 160 7.82 -9.15 -5.60
N ALA A 161 8.77 -8.47 -4.96
CA ALA A 161 9.46 -8.99 -3.79
C ALA A 161 8.48 -9.20 -2.63
N VAL A 162 8.60 -10.35 -1.96
CA VAL A 162 7.78 -10.71 -0.80
C VAL A 162 8.73 -11.00 0.37
N TYR A 163 8.50 -10.33 1.49
CA TYR A 163 9.26 -10.56 2.72
C TYR A 163 8.68 -11.75 3.49
N THR A 164 9.57 -12.55 4.09
CA THR A 164 9.19 -13.64 4.99
C THR A 164 8.79 -13.10 6.36
N GLU A 165 8.10 -13.91 7.15
CA GLU A 165 7.75 -13.55 8.54
C GLU A 165 8.99 -13.15 9.36
N GLU A 166 10.10 -13.88 9.23
CA GLU A 166 11.33 -13.59 9.94
C GLU A 166 11.91 -12.22 9.56
N GLU A 167 11.94 -11.91 8.25
CA GLU A 167 12.40 -10.63 7.72
C GLU A 167 11.50 -9.47 8.21
N VAL A 168 10.17 -9.64 8.15
CA VAL A 168 9.22 -8.61 8.63
C VAL A 168 9.38 -8.36 10.11
N ARG A 169 9.50 -9.41 10.93
CA ARG A 169 9.70 -9.26 12.38
C ARG A 169 11.01 -8.55 12.73
N ALA A 170 12.09 -8.85 11.99
CA ALA A 170 13.37 -8.17 12.19
C ALA A 170 13.29 -6.68 11.83
N ILE A 171 12.61 -6.33 10.72
CA ILE A 171 12.35 -4.94 10.31
C ILE A 171 11.46 -4.23 11.34
N ALA A 172 10.37 -4.86 11.76
CA ALA A 172 9.44 -4.31 12.74
C ALA A 172 10.14 -3.96 14.06
N LYS A 173 11.06 -4.82 14.52
CA LYS A 173 11.87 -4.57 15.72
C LYS A 173 12.69 -3.29 15.60
N VAL A 174 13.31 -3.03 14.43
CA VAL A 174 14.06 -1.78 14.21
C VAL A 174 13.14 -0.57 14.25
N CYS A 175 11.95 -0.66 13.66
CA CYS A 175 10.97 0.42 13.68
C CYS A 175 10.46 0.71 15.10
N GLU A 176 10.22 -0.35 15.90
CA GLU A 176 9.81 -0.24 17.29
C GLU A 176 10.90 0.41 18.15
N GLU A 177 12.16 -0.05 18.03
CA GLU A 177 13.31 0.53 18.74
C GLU A 177 13.55 2.01 18.40
N ALA A 178 13.22 2.40 17.17
CA ALA A 178 13.35 3.77 16.68
C ALA A 178 12.10 4.64 16.88
N GLU A 179 11.00 4.05 17.37
CA GLU A 179 9.70 4.71 17.59
C GLU A 179 9.15 5.42 16.33
N ILE A 180 9.37 4.82 15.13
CA ILE A 180 8.86 5.34 13.87
C ILE A 180 7.58 4.64 13.44
N PHE A 181 6.71 5.35 12.73
CA PHE A 181 5.51 4.76 12.13
C PHE A 181 5.86 3.83 10.98
N VAL A 182 5.05 2.80 10.78
CA VAL A 182 5.11 1.95 9.59
C VAL A 182 3.79 2.06 8.83
N LEU A 183 3.85 2.54 7.59
CA LEU A 183 2.75 2.44 6.64
C LEU A 183 2.94 1.15 5.85
N SER A 184 2.17 0.11 6.20
CA SER A 184 2.20 -1.18 5.50
C SER A 184 1.21 -1.15 4.33
N ASP A 185 1.71 -1.19 3.10
CA ASP A 185 0.90 -1.30 1.89
C ASP A 185 0.89 -2.75 1.42
N GLU A 186 -0.24 -3.41 1.63
CA GLU A 186 -0.47 -4.83 1.38
C GLU A 186 -1.50 -5.05 0.27
N ILE A 187 -1.61 -4.10 -0.68
CA ILE A 187 -2.61 -4.18 -1.77
C ILE A 187 -2.52 -5.49 -2.56
N TYR A 188 -1.33 -6.10 -2.62
CA TYR A 188 -1.08 -7.35 -3.35
C TYR A 188 -1.04 -8.59 -2.45
N GLU A 189 -1.56 -8.56 -1.21
CA GLU A 189 -1.48 -9.69 -0.26
C GLU A 189 -1.95 -11.04 -0.84
N LYS A 190 -2.93 -11.03 -1.76
CA LYS A 190 -3.47 -12.23 -2.40
C LYS A 190 -2.72 -12.62 -3.68
N LEU A 191 -1.77 -11.83 -4.16
CA LEU A 191 -1.01 -12.07 -5.39
C LEU A 191 0.39 -12.60 -5.09
N CYS A 192 0.44 -13.69 -4.32
CA CYS A 192 1.66 -14.42 -4.04
C CYS A 192 1.70 -15.73 -4.80
N TYR A 193 2.85 -16.06 -5.38
CA TYR A 193 3.04 -17.21 -6.24
C TYR A 193 4.08 -18.18 -5.65
N ASN A 194 4.17 -19.39 -6.25
CA ASN A 194 5.19 -20.39 -5.90
C ASN A 194 5.18 -20.82 -4.41
N GLY A 195 3.99 -20.81 -3.77
CA GLY A 195 3.85 -21.23 -2.37
C GLY A 195 4.36 -20.22 -1.34
N VAL A 196 4.79 -19.05 -1.78
CA VAL A 196 5.13 -17.94 -0.86
C VAL A 196 3.85 -17.42 -0.21
N LYS A 197 3.88 -17.31 1.11
CA LYS A 197 2.79 -16.68 1.87
C LYS A 197 3.26 -15.32 2.34
N PRO A 198 2.44 -14.26 2.16
CA PRO A 198 2.72 -12.98 2.81
C PRO A 198 2.53 -13.14 4.31
N PHE A 199 3.25 -12.34 5.06
CA PHE A 199 3.10 -12.24 6.51
C PHE A 199 2.49 -10.90 6.86
#